data_afa5bfb9a521a2f3ea68378741568e2d
#
_entry.id   afa5bfb9a521a2f3ea68378741568e2d
#
_cell.length_a   1.000
_cell.length_b   1.000
_cell.length_c   1.000
_cell.angle_alpha   90.00
_cell.angle_beta   90.00
_cell.angle_gamma   90.00
#
_symmetry.space_group_name_H-M   'P 1'
#
loop_
_entity.id
_entity.type
_entity.pdbx_description
1 polymer ?
#
loop_
_entity_poly.entity_id
_entity_poly.type
_entity_poly.pdbx_seq_one_letter_code
_entity_poly.pdbx_strand_id
1 'polypeptide(L)'
;MKSKLFKLSLLTLLVTLASGCVEDGDNGAVGPQGPAGVDGSDGADGQDGNDGANGTNGNTAVYTVQITNLTYGQPLSPAAIIMHEPGYYAFVEGQSASLELEQLAEGGDPSGIVSTASTQVQFLDGITTSGPIAPRTIGSESTLVVPDLDADNLRLSIATMLVDTNDAFTGLNAMDISNMEVGDSRAFMAPSWDSGTEANLETADTMPGPAAAAAGGGGAAAGFNAARDDLFDRVRLHAGAVTNANANDASKEGLSTSILTEADRWDNPTAKILVTRTR
;
A
#
# COMPACT_ATOMS: atom_id res chain seq x y z
N MET A 1 -27.07 -45.98 -11.51
CA MET A 1 -26.60 -47.01 -12.49
C MET A 1 -25.34 -46.48 -13.19
N LYS A 2 -24.32 -47.34 -13.21
CA LYS A 2 -23.06 -47.34 -14.00
C LYS A 2 -21.96 -46.37 -13.57
N SER A 3 -21.11 -46.95 -12.69
CA SER A 3 -19.70 -46.61 -12.44
C SER A 3 -18.84 -46.80 -13.70
N LYS A 4 -17.79 -45.98 -13.84
CA LYS A 4 -16.59 -46.36 -14.62
C LYS A 4 -15.34 -46.17 -13.80
N LEU A 5 -14.77 -47.28 -13.35
CA LEU A 5 -13.43 -47.42 -12.85
C LEU A 5 -12.44 -47.12 -13.98
N PHE A 6 -11.37 -46.40 -13.65
CA PHE A 6 -10.20 -46.28 -14.51
C PHE A 6 -9.06 -47.10 -13.89
N LYS A 7 -8.56 -48.04 -14.68
CA LYS A 7 -7.54 -49.04 -14.28
C LYS A 7 -6.16 -48.42 -14.35
N LEU A 8 -5.41 -48.64 -13.27
CA LEU A 8 -3.99 -48.36 -13.15
C LEU A 8 -3.21 -49.52 -13.82
N SER A 9 -2.35 -49.24 -14.80
CA SER A 9 -1.50 -50.24 -15.44
C SER A 9 -0.05 -50.13 -14.90
N LEU A 10 0.37 -51.14 -14.18
CA LEU A 10 1.70 -51.30 -13.60
C LEU A 10 2.57 -52.00 -14.64
N LEU A 11 3.65 -51.35 -15.14
CA LEU A 11 4.61 -51.95 -16.05
C LEU A 11 5.87 -52.36 -15.26
N THR A 12 6.01 -53.65 -15.06
CA THR A 12 7.17 -54.29 -14.42
C THR A 12 8.25 -54.57 -15.46
N LEU A 13 9.46 -54.01 -15.27
CA LEU A 13 10.62 -54.28 -16.12
C LEU A 13 11.51 -55.34 -15.46
N LEU A 14 11.62 -56.48 -16.13
CA LEU A 14 12.41 -57.66 -15.73
C LEU A 14 13.86 -57.47 -16.23
N VAL A 15 14.84 -57.48 -15.34
CA VAL A 15 16.28 -57.49 -15.69
C VAL A 15 16.82 -58.91 -15.51
N THR A 16 17.25 -59.50 -16.60
CA THR A 16 17.94 -60.80 -16.62
C THR A 16 19.44 -60.63 -16.48
N LEU A 17 19.99 -61.23 -15.42
CA LEU A 17 21.46 -61.41 -15.25
C LEU A 17 21.97 -62.52 -16.16
N ALA A 18 22.92 -62.18 -17.01
CA ALA A 18 23.75 -63.21 -17.70
C ALA A 18 25.12 -63.25 -17.03
N SER A 19 25.41 -64.36 -16.39
CA SER A 19 26.75 -64.65 -15.86
C SER A 19 27.61 -65.29 -16.99
N GLY A 20 28.67 -64.60 -17.36
CA GLY A 20 29.71 -65.14 -18.24
C GLY A 20 31.02 -65.26 -17.49
N CYS A 21 31.49 -66.48 -17.30
CA CYS A 21 32.85 -66.76 -16.86
C CYS A 21 33.83 -66.48 -18.00
N VAL A 22 34.88 -65.72 -17.75
CA VAL A 22 36.04 -65.59 -18.64
C VAL A 22 37.27 -65.84 -17.80
N GLU A 23 38.15 -66.74 -18.38
CA GLU A 23 39.34 -67.22 -17.82
C GLU A 23 40.38 -66.14 -17.53
N ASP A 24 41.18 -66.41 -16.46
CA ASP A 24 42.31 -65.58 -16.06
C ASP A 24 43.43 -65.57 -17.12
N GLY A 25 43.64 -64.40 -17.71
CA GLY A 25 44.81 -64.07 -18.49
C GLY A 25 45.99 -63.63 -17.59
N ASP A 26 47.18 -64.05 -17.87
CA ASP A 26 48.38 -63.69 -17.14
C ASP A 26 48.57 -62.18 -16.94
N ASN A 27 48.97 -61.80 -15.73
CA ASN A 27 49.27 -60.43 -15.39
C ASN A 27 50.39 -59.83 -16.24
N GLY A 28 50.15 -58.90 -17.09
CA GLY A 28 51.15 -58.13 -17.80
C GLY A 28 52.04 -57.35 -16.83
N ALA A 29 53.30 -57.15 -17.22
CA ALA A 29 54.31 -56.45 -16.42
C ALA A 29 53.79 -54.97 -16.11
N VAL A 30 54.03 -54.54 -14.89
CA VAL A 30 53.73 -53.17 -14.45
C VAL A 30 54.53 -52.19 -15.33
N GLY A 31 53.84 -51.29 -15.98
CA GLY A 31 54.45 -50.21 -16.77
C GLY A 31 55.27 -49.25 -15.90
N PRO A 32 56.25 -48.57 -16.48
CA PRO A 32 57.04 -47.57 -15.75
C PRO A 32 56.17 -46.44 -15.19
N GLN A 33 56.51 -46.01 -13.99
CA GLN A 33 55.83 -44.86 -13.35
C GLN A 33 55.98 -43.61 -14.24
N GLY A 34 54.86 -42.94 -14.48
CA GLY A 34 54.83 -41.66 -15.23
C GLY A 34 55.63 -40.56 -14.50
N PRO A 35 56.16 -39.63 -15.24
CA PRO A 35 56.81 -38.43 -14.65
C PRO A 35 55.91 -37.69 -13.68
N ALA A 36 56.51 -37.13 -12.63
CA ALA A 36 55.83 -36.32 -11.65
C ALA A 36 55.15 -35.14 -12.37
N GLY A 37 53.91 -34.82 -11.98
CA GLY A 37 53.20 -33.63 -12.50
C GLY A 37 53.96 -32.37 -12.15
N VAL A 38 53.93 -31.39 -13.05
CA VAL A 38 54.46 -30.05 -12.77
C VAL A 38 53.62 -29.39 -11.68
N ASP A 39 54.28 -28.69 -10.76
CA ASP A 39 53.58 -27.92 -9.73
C ASP A 39 52.62 -26.93 -10.38
N GLY A 40 51.42 -26.82 -9.86
CA GLY A 40 50.45 -25.84 -10.30
C GLY A 40 51.00 -24.44 -10.05
N SER A 41 50.80 -23.53 -11.00
CA SER A 41 51.11 -22.13 -10.79
C SER A 41 50.25 -21.58 -9.65
N ASP A 42 50.86 -20.75 -8.80
CA ASP A 42 50.14 -20.04 -7.75
C ASP A 42 48.95 -19.28 -8.38
N GLY A 43 47.78 -19.36 -7.73
CA GLY A 43 46.62 -18.62 -8.14
C GLY A 43 46.94 -17.12 -8.10
N ALA A 44 46.45 -16.38 -9.08
CA ALA A 44 46.55 -14.89 -9.07
C ALA A 44 45.94 -14.38 -7.76
N ASP A 45 46.66 -13.47 -7.12
CA ASP A 45 46.10 -12.76 -5.94
C ASP A 45 44.71 -12.18 -6.28
N GLY A 46 43.78 -12.41 -5.37
CA GLY A 46 42.43 -11.83 -5.52
C GLY A 46 42.54 -10.32 -5.67
N GLN A 47 41.85 -9.79 -6.67
CA GLN A 47 41.71 -8.32 -6.85
C GLN A 47 41.15 -7.75 -5.57
N ASP A 48 41.79 -6.72 -5.02
CA ASP A 48 41.26 -6.01 -3.86
C ASP A 48 39.82 -5.58 -4.17
N GLY A 49 38.90 -5.91 -3.28
CA GLY A 49 37.51 -5.47 -3.42
C GLY A 49 37.53 -3.93 -3.56
N ASN A 50 36.76 -3.42 -4.52
CA ASN A 50 36.52 -1.99 -4.60
C ASN A 50 36.16 -1.50 -3.19
N ASP A 51 36.88 -0.46 -2.73
CA ASP A 51 36.46 0.26 -1.54
C ASP A 51 34.98 0.58 -1.73
N GLY A 52 34.14 0.13 -0.80
CA GLY A 52 32.72 0.47 -0.79
C GLY A 52 32.67 1.98 -0.93
N ALA A 53 31.86 2.49 -1.88
CA ALA A 53 31.65 3.91 -2.02
C ALA A 53 31.48 4.48 -0.61
N ASN A 54 32.32 5.47 -0.26
CA ASN A 54 32.19 6.16 1.02
C ASN A 54 30.71 6.51 1.15
N GLY A 55 30.02 5.86 2.07
CA GLY A 55 28.66 6.25 2.40
C GLY A 55 28.75 7.74 2.63
N THR A 56 28.15 8.51 1.76
CA THR A 56 27.96 9.94 2.01
C THR A 56 27.38 9.99 3.41
N ASN A 57 28.11 10.56 4.36
CA ASN A 57 27.51 11.02 5.62
C ASN A 57 26.56 12.15 5.22
N GLY A 58 25.56 11.80 4.41
CA GLY A 58 24.54 12.71 3.95
C GLY A 58 23.76 13.13 5.17
N ASN A 59 23.78 14.41 5.47
CA ASN A 59 22.85 14.97 6.41
C ASN A 59 21.45 14.48 5.95
N THR A 60 20.67 13.99 6.89
CA THR A 60 19.28 13.64 6.65
C THR A 60 18.38 14.62 7.37
N ALA A 61 17.36 15.08 6.70
CA ALA A 61 16.27 15.81 7.34
C ALA A 61 15.24 14.83 7.88
N VAL A 62 14.74 15.09 9.07
CA VAL A 62 13.73 14.27 9.74
C VAL A 62 12.47 15.10 9.93
N TYR A 63 11.36 14.52 9.51
CA TYR A 63 10.04 15.13 9.64
C TYR A 63 9.13 14.22 10.45
N THR A 64 8.27 14.83 11.24
CA THR A 64 7.12 14.13 11.83
C THR A 64 5.84 14.64 11.20
N VAL A 65 4.92 13.72 10.96
CA VAL A 65 3.59 13.99 10.40
C VAL A 65 2.54 13.45 11.37
N GLN A 66 1.58 14.30 11.71
CA GLN A 66 0.48 13.94 12.59
C GLN A 66 -0.85 14.32 11.92
N ILE A 67 -1.79 13.37 11.85
CA ILE A 67 -3.11 13.54 11.27
C ILE A 67 -4.13 13.65 12.40
N THR A 68 -4.93 14.72 12.38
CA THR A 68 -6.08 14.88 13.28
C THR A 68 -7.35 14.65 12.45
N ASN A 69 -8.18 13.72 12.88
CA ASN A 69 -9.51 13.52 12.31
C ASN A 69 -10.47 14.60 12.84
N LEU A 70 -10.99 15.45 11.96
CA LEU A 70 -11.87 16.55 12.30
C LEU A 70 -13.35 16.19 12.17
N THR A 71 -13.68 15.03 11.63
CA THR A 71 -15.05 14.58 11.42
C THR A 71 -15.74 14.28 12.76
N TYR A 72 -17.06 14.36 12.79
CA TYR A 72 -17.84 14.03 13.99
C TYR A 72 -18.02 12.51 14.16
N GLY A 73 -18.36 11.78 13.11
CA GLY A 73 -18.69 10.35 13.15
C GLY A 73 -17.85 9.46 12.23
N GLN A 74 -17.12 10.01 11.26
CA GLN A 74 -16.35 9.22 10.29
C GLN A 74 -14.96 8.81 10.82
N PRO A 75 -14.66 7.53 11.01
CA PRO A 75 -13.29 7.09 11.24
C PRO A 75 -12.44 7.30 9.99
N LEU A 76 -11.14 7.52 10.15
CA LEU A 76 -10.17 7.45 9.07
C LEU A 76 -9.45 6.11 9.11
N SER A 77 -9.21 5.50 7.95
CA SER A 77 -8.39 4.28 7.83
C SER A 77 -6.92 4.56 8.18
N PRO A 78 -6.05 3.54 8.23
CA PRO A 78 -4.62 3.79 8.13
C PRO A 78 -4.31 4.64 6.90
N ALA A 79 -3.36 5.57 7.03
CA ALA A 79 -3.02 6.52 5.98
C ALA A 79 -1.73 6.13 5.25
N ALA A 80 -1.67 6.40 3.95
CA ALA A 80 -0.42 6.51 3.20
C ALA A 80 0.16 7.92 3.41
N ILE A 81 1.43 8.01 3.76
CA ILE A 81 2.19 9.26 3.89
C ILE A 81 3.43 9.14 3.02
N ILE A 82 3.61 10.06 2.07
CA ILE A 82 4.69 10.00 1.07
C ILE A 82 5.38 11.35 0.99
N MET A 83 6.70 11.34 1.17
CA MET A 83 7.57 12.47 0.88
C MET A 83 8.27 12.24 -0.45
N HIS A 84 8.24 13.25 -1.31
CA HIS A 84 8.71 13.13 -2.68
C HIS A 84 9.15 14.47 -3.27
N GLU A 85 9.88 14.43 -4.37
CA GLU A 85 10.16 15.59 -5.21
C GLU A 85 8.93 15.98 -6.05
N PRO A 86 8.91 17.19 -6.65
CA PRO A 86 7.87 17.58 -7.61
C PRO A 86 7.77 16.59 -8.78
N GLY A 87 6.54 16.38 -9.27
CA GLY A 87 6.25 15.51 -10.42
C GLY A 87 5.61 14.17 -10.07
N TYR A 88 5.50 13.82 -8.79
CA TYR A 88 4.65 12.73 -8.32
C TYR A 88 3.35 13.27 -7.74
N TYR A 89 2.26 12.53 -7.96
CA TYR A 89 0.92 12.81 -7.47
C TYR A 89 0.27 11.49 -7.03
N ALA A 90 -0.19 11.43 -5.78
CA ALA A 90 -0.90 10.26 -5.26
C ALA A 90 -2.29 10.07 -5.91
N PHE A 91 -2.90 11.18 -6.36
CA PHE A 91 -4.16 11.22 -7.11
C PHE A 91 -4.21 12.49 -7.96
N VAL A 92 -5.10 12.54 -8.93
CA VAL A 92 -5.27 13.73 -9.78
C VAL A 92 -6.76 14.03 -9.93
N GLU A 93 -7.19 15.20 -9.47
CA GLU A 93 -8.57 15.66 -9.63
C GLU A 93 -8.98 15.66 -11.12
N GLY A 94 -10.16 15.12 -11.41
CA GLY A 94 -10.69 15.00 -12.76
C GLY A 94 -10.15 13.81 -13.58
N GLN A 95 -9.24 13.00 -13.02
CA GLN A 95 -8.78 11.76 -13.63
C GLN A 95 -9.39 10.55 -12.91
N SER A 96 -9.42 9.40 -13.57
CA SER A 96 -9.80 8.14 -12.94
C SER A 96 -8.83 7.78 -11.81
N ALA A 97 -9.34 7.20 -10.73
CA ALA A 97 -8.51 6.68 -9.65
C ALA A 97 -7.57 5.59 -10.15
N SER A 98 -6.34 5.55 -9.63
CA SER A 98 -5.49 4.39 -9.79
C SER A 98 -6.05 3.19 -8.99
N LEU A 99 -5.60 1.98 -9.30
CA LEU A 99 -6.00 0.79 -8.55
C LEU A 99 -5.67 0.91 -7.06
N GLU A 100 -4.52 1.49 -6.74
CA GLU A 100 -4.06 1.64 -5.37
C GLU A 100 -4.89 2.69 -4.60
N LEU A 101 -5.33 3.75 -5.29
CA LEU A 101 -6.24 4.73 -4.70
C LEU A 101 -7.62 4.13 -4.48
N GLU A 102 -8.14 3.34 -5.42
CA GLU A 102 -9.39 2.60 -5.30
C GLU A 102 -9.35 1.63 -4.11
N GLN A 103 -8.28 0.83 -3.97
CA GLN A 103 -8.07 -0.07 -2.83
C GLN A 103 -8.04 0.68 -1.48
N LEU A 104 -7.44 1.88 -1.45
CA LEU A 104 -7.48 2.72 -0.26
C LEU A 104 -8.89 3.27 -0.01
N ALA A 105 -9.53 3.82 -1.04
CA ALA A 105 -10.77 4.57 -0.91
C ALA A 105 -11.97 3.67 -0.58
N GLU A 106 -11.98 2.43 -1.06
CA GLU A 106 -13.02 1.44 -0.80
C GLU A 106 -12.69 0.50 0.37
N GLY A 107 -11.44 0.07 0.49
CA GLY A 107 -11.02 -0.95 1.46
C GLY A 107 -10.17 -0.43 2.61
N GLY A 108 -9.73 0.82 2.56
CA GLY A 108 -8.88 1.42 3.60
C GLY A 108 -7.45 0.89 3.61
N ASP A 109 -6.96 0.26 2.53
CA ASP A 109 -5.60 -0.26 2.43
C ASP A 109 -4.64 0.78 1.79
N PRO A 110 -3.75 1.41 2.57
CA PRO A 110 -2.80 2.39 2.07
C PRO A 110 -1.54 1.79 1.43
N SER A 111 -1.33 0.47 1.56
CA SER A 111 -0.06 -0.17 1.22
C SER A 111 0.29 -0.08 -0.26
N GLY A 112 -0.71 -0.20 -1.13
CA GLY A 112 -0.55 -0.10 -2.59
C GLY A 112 -0.01 1.27 -3.01
N ILE A 113 -0.53 2.36 -2.43
CA ILE A 113 -0.09 3.74 -2.74
C ILE A 113 1.39 3.91 -2.37
N VAL A 114 1.81 3.50 -1.17
CA VAL A 114 3.20 3.60 -0.73
C VAL A 114 4.11 2.72 -1.59
N SER A 115 3.69 1.49 -1.89
CA SER A 115 4.45 0.55 -2.72
C SER A 115 4.67 1.10 -4.13
N THR A 116 3.62 1.61 -4.77
CA THR A 116 3.72 2.18 -6.13
C THR A 116 4.55 3.46 -6.12
N ALA A 117 4.37 4.33 -5.12
CA ALA A 117 5.19 5.53 -4.96
C ALA A 117 6.68 5.19 -4.87
N SER A 118 7.05 4.15 -4.13
CA SER A 118 8.44 3.73 -3.94
C SER A 118 9.17 3.31 -5.23
N THR A 119 8.44 3.07 -6.30
CA THR A 119 9.00 2.78 -7.63
C THR A 119 9.25 4.03 -8.48
N GLN A 120 8.80 5.19 -8.04
CA GLN A 120 8.93 6.46 -8.77
C GLN A 120 10.27 7.11 -8.46
N VAL A 121 10.85 7.77 -9.47
CA VAL A 121 12.15 8.46 -9.33
C VAL A 121 12.08 9.65 -8.36
N GLN A 122 10.90 10.20 -8.13
CA GLN A 122 10.66 11.32 -7.21
C GLN A 122 10.51 10.88 -5.74
N PHE A 123 10.36 9.59 -5.48
CA PHE A 123 10.13 9.08 -4.13
C PHE A 123 11.36 9.29 -3.24
N LEU A 124 11.14 9.81 -2.04
CA LEU A 124 12.18 10.01 -1.03
C LEU A 124 11.96 9.12 0.18
N ASP A 125 10.76 9.12 0.75
CA ASP A 125 10.37 8.25 1.86
C ASP A 125 8.84 8.10 1.90
N GLY A 126 8.36 7.00 2.48
CA GLY A 126 6.91 6.78 2.60
C GLY A 126 6.58 5.66 3.55
N ILE A 127 5.50 5.86 4.28
CA ILE A 127 5.02 4.89 5.28
C ILE A 127 3.50 4.77 5.25
N THR A 128 3.02 3.68 5.82
CA THR A 128 1.62 3.52 6.24
C THR A 128 1.52 3.75 7.74
N THR A 129 0.47 4.46 8.20
CA THR A 129 0.25 4.63 9.65
C THR A 129 -0.19 3.31 10.30
N SER A 130 0.04 3.16 11.61
CA SER A 130 -0.13 1.89 12.34
C SER A 130 -1.59 1.47 12.56
N GLY A 131 -2.56 2.34 12.30
CA GLY A 131 -3.97 2.03 12.52
C GLY A 131 -4.91 3.18 12.18
N PRO A 132 -6.23 2.95 12.32
CA PRO A 132 -7.25 3.95 12.05
C PRO A 132 -7.23 5.08 13.07
N ILE A 133 -7.77 6.24 12.67
CA ILE A 133 -7.90 7.43 13.51
C ILE A 133 -9.39 7.65 13.79
N ALA A 134 -9.78 7.49 15.06
CA ALA A 134 -11.17 7.69 15.47
C ALA A 134 -11.64 9.15 15.23
N PRO A 135 -12.95 9.38 15.07
CA PRO A 135 -13.49 10.73 14.92
C PRO A 135 -13.06 11.66 16.07
N ARG A 136 -12.76 12.91 15.76
CA ARG A 136 -12.35 13.95 16.72
C ARG A 136 -11.11 13.60 17.55
N THR A 137 -10.24 12.75 17.03
CA THR A 137 -8.99 12.36 17.70
C THR A 137 -7.76 12.71 16.87
N ILE A 138 -6.64 12.73 17.56
CA ILE A 138 -5.33 12.91 16.95
C ILE A 138 -4.70 11.53 16.78
N GLY A 139 -4.25 11.21 15.56
CA GLY A 139 -3.52 9.98 15.27
C GLY A 139 -2.10 10.00 15.84
N SER A 140 -1.47 8.83 15.84
CA SER A 140 -0.06 8.72 16.23
C SER A 140 0.84 9.51 15.28
N GLU A 141 1.92 10.03 15.82
CA GLU A 141 2.94 10.70 15.04
C GLU A 141 3.70 9.68 14.19
N SER A 142 3.98 10.04 12.95
CA SER A 142 4.72 9.27 11.98
C SER A 142 6.02 9.98 11.63
N THR A 143 7.15 9.27 11.60
CA THR A 143 8.46 9.83 11.29
C THR A 143 8.91 9.42 9.90
N LEU A 144 9.36 10.38 9.10
CA LEU A 144 9.94 10.19 7.78
C LEU A 144 11.33 10.82 7.73
N VAL A 145 12.22 10.20 6.96
CA VAL A 145 13.63 10.60 6.86
C VAL A 145 14.00 10.76 5.39
N VAL A 146 14.37 11.96 5.00
CA VAL A 146 14.76 12.26 3.62
C VAL A 146 16.20 12.79 3.57
N PRO A 147 16.93 12.66 2.43
CA PRO A 147 18.20 13.34 2.23
C PRO A 147 18.05 14.85 2.44
N ASP A 148 18.96 15.49 3.18
CA ASP A 148 18.86 16.93 3.49
C ASP A 148 18.96 17.82 2.24
N LEU A 149 19.66 17.36 1.22
CA LEU A 149 19.76 18.05 -0.07
C LEU A 149 18.44 18.17 -0.82
N ASP A 150 17.49 17.28 -0.53
CA ASP A 150 16.17 17.23 -1.19
C ASP A 150 15.12 18.06 -0.44
N ALA A 151 15.47 18.59 0.75
CA ALA A 151 14.54 19.37 1.56
C ALA A 151 14.07 20.67 0.88
N ASP A 152 14.85 21.21 -0.06
CA ASP A 152 14.54 22.43 -0.79
C ASP A 152 13.42 22.25 -1.86
N ASN A 153 13.14 21.01 -2.25
CA ASN A 153 12.10 20.66 -3.24
C ASN A 153 11.06 19.68 -2.71
N LEU A 154 10.94 19.57 -1.40
CA LEU A 154 10.14 18.54 -0.75
C LEU A 154 8.64 18.77 -0.90
N ARG A 155 7.94 17.71 -1.26
CA ARG A 155 6.47 17.64 -1.33
C ARG A 155 5.95 16.55 -0.42
N LEU A 156 4.71 16.75 0.05
CA LEU A 156 3.97 15.80 0.88
C LEU A 156 2.68 15.41 0.21
N SER A 157 2.47 14.10 0.05
CA SER A 157 1.17 13.53 -0.33
C SER A 157 0.68 12.60 0.77
N ILE A 158 -0.61 12.66 1.07
CA ILE A 158 -1.27 11.85 2.10
C ILE A 158 -2.64 11.43 1.55
N ALA A 159 -3.01 10.19 1.80
CA ALA A 159 -4.35 9.70 1.55
C ALA A 159 -4.79 8.73 2.65
N THR A 160 -6.06 8.83 3.07
CA THR A 160 -6.72 7.95 4.03
C THR A 160 -8.22 7.91 3.77
N MET A 161 -8.85 6.74 3.87
CA MET A 161 -10.28 6.57 3.63
C MET A 161 -11.12 7.19 4.75
N LEU A 162 -12.30 7.73 4.40
CA LEU A 162 -13.40 7.95 5.34
C LEU A 162 -14.21 6.63 5.42
N VAL A 163 -14.04 5.88 6.50
CA VAL A 163 -14.36 4.43 6.52
C VAL A 163 -15.85 4.11 6.40
N ASP A 164 -16.73 4.97 6.90
CA ASP A 164 -18.18 4.82 6.73
C ASP A 164 -18.66 5.53 5.44
N THR A 165 -18.02 5.21 4.32
CA THR A 165 -18.39 5.67 2.97
C THR A 165 -18.10 4.56 1.95
N ASN A 166 -18.62 4.70 0.75
CA ASN A 166 -18.33 3.80 -0.37
C ASN A 166 -16.87 3.95 -0.80
N ASP A 167 -16.46 5.14 -1.21
CA ASP A 167 -15.15 5.39 -1.80
C ASP A 167 -14.58 6.78 -1.47
N ALA A 168 -15.03 7.41 -0.38
CA ALA A 168 -14.51 8.70 0.02
C ALA A 168 -13.17 8.58 0.75
N PHE A 169 -12.26 9.48 0.43
CA PHE A 169 -10.99 9.62 1.11
C PHE A 169 -10.70 11.08 1.46
N THR A 170 -9.75 11.32 2.36
CA THR A 170 -9.21 12.65 2.64
C THR A 170 -7.71 12.62 2.48
N GLY A 171 -7.13 13.75 2.10
CA GLY A 171 -5.70 13.82 1.93
C GLY A 171 -5.20 15.11 1.30
N LEU A 172 -3.89 15.14 1.16
CA LEU A 172 -3.12 16.19 0.52
C LEU A 172 -2.39 15.60 -0.68
N ASN A 173 -2.21 16.38 -1.72
CA ASN A 173 -1.52 15.93 -2.91
C ASN A 173 -0.43 16.93 -3.32
N ALA A 174 0.82 16.48 -3.28
CA ALA A 174 2.02 17.26 -3.64
C ALA A 174 2.12 18.63 -2.95
N MET A 175 1.72 18.70 -1.66
CA MET A 175 1.81 19.94 -0.88
C MET A 175 3.25 20.35 -0.66
N ASP A 176 3.52 21.62 -0.89
CA ASP A 176 4.87 22.18 -0.72
C ASP A 176 5.23 22.28 0.76
N ILE A 177 6.24 21.53 1.17
CA ILE A 177 6.88 21.59 2.50
C ILE A 177 8.36 21.91 2.41
N SER A 178 8.79 22.47 1.26
CA SER A 178 10.17 22.94 1.07
C SER A 178 10.53 24.05 2.05
N ASN A 179 11.83 24.24 2.25
CA ASN A 179 12.38 25.35 3.03
C ASN A 179 11.82 25.45 4.46
N MET A 180 11.48 24.31 5.07
CA MET A 180 11.23 24.27 6.51
C MET A 180 12.57 24.21 7.26
N GLU A 181 12.76 25.08 8.24
CA GLU A 181 13.91 25.02 9.15
C GLU A 181 13.67 24.00 10.27
N VAL A 182 14.72 23.55 10.93
CA VAL A 182 14.59 22.65 12.08
C VAL A 182 13.79 23.36 13.19
N GLY A 183 12.70 22.72 13.62
CA GLY A 183 11.74 23.26 14.57
C GLY A 183 10.50 23.89 13.92
N ASP A 184 10.50 24.11 12.60
CA ASP A 184 9.33 24.62 11.91
C ASP A 184 8.21 23.60 11.87
N SER A 185 6.99 24.10 11.96
CA SER A 185 5.77 23.31 11.77
C SER A 185 4.83 24.00 10.78
N ARG A 186 4.24 23.20 9.88
CA ARG A 186 3.18 23.66 8.96
C ARG A 186 1.93 22.82 9.17
N ALA A 187 0.78 23.48 9.16
CA ALA A 187 -0.52 22.83 9.28
C ALA A 187 -1.31 23.00 7.97
N PHE A 188 -1.84 21.90 7.47
CA PHE A 188 -2.69 21.85 6.28
C PHE A 188 -4.06 21.31 6.65
N MET A 189 -5.09 21.85 5.97
CA MET A 189 -6.46 21.37 6.08
C MET A 189 -6.79 20.58 4.84
N ALA A 190 -7.12 19.29 5.01
CA ALA A 190 -7.42 18.38 3.92
C ALA A 190 -8.92 18.24 3.72
N PRO A 191 -9.41 18.44 2.50
CA PRO A 191 -10.82 18.20 2.15
C PRO A 191 -11.07 16.69 1.97
N SER A 192 -12.34 16.33 1.88
CA SER A 192 -12.77 15.02 1.42
C SER A 192 -12.83 14.97 -0.11
N TRP A 193 -12.41 13.86 -0.63
CA TRP A 193 -12.42 13.48 -2.04
C TRP A 193 -13.28 12.24 -2.23
N ASP A 194 -13.86 12.13 -3.37
CA ASP A 194 -14.57 10.98 -3.90
C ASP A 194 -13.66 10.37 -4.97
N SER A 195 -13.38 9.07 -4.90
CA SER A 195 -12.47 8.42 -5.85
C SER A 195 -13.13 8.20 -7.21
N GLY A 196 -14.47 8.20 -7.26
CA GLY A 196 -15.27 7.98 -8.45
C GLY A 196 -15.33 6.51 -8.85
N THR A 197 -15.13 5.61 -7.92
CA THR A 197 -15.09 4.16 -8.19
C THR A 197 -16.38 3.46 -7.78
N GLU A 198 -17.05 3.90 -6.72
CA GLU A 198 -18.33 3.38 -6.28
C GLU A 198 -19.41 4.46 -6.21
N ALA A 199 -20.65 4.09 -6.49
CA ALA A 199 -21.79 4.98 -6.33
C ALA A 199 -22.06 5.27 -4.85
N ASN A 200 -22.27 6.56 -4.51
CA ASN A 200 -22.56 7.03 -3.15
C ASN A 200 -23.95 6.57 -2.69
N LEU A 201 -24.09 5.31 -2.33
CA LEU A 201 -25.34 4.69 -1.88
C LEU A 201 -25.44 4.59 -0.37
N GLU A 202 -24.32 4.57 0.33
CA GLU A 202 -24.14 4.44 1.78
C GLU A 202 -25.01 3.31 2.37
N THR A 203 -25.02 2.17 1.69
CA THR A 203 -25.75 0.98 2.17
C THR A 203 -24.85 0.10 3.05
N ALA A 204 -25.47 -0.75 3.88
CA ALA A 204 -24.73 -1.64 4.77
C ALA A 204 -23.81 -2.63 4.02
N ASP A 205 -24.12 -2.93 2.76
CA ASP A 205 -23.39 -3.93 1.97
C ASP A 205 -22.26 -3.31 1.10
N THR A 206 -22.16 -1.98 1.07
CA THR A 206 -21.21 -1.27 0.19
C THR A 206 -20.17 -0.44 0.95
N MET A 207 -20.14 -0.49 2.28
CA MET A 207 -19.20 0.24 3.10
C MET A 207 -18.48 -0.67 4.09
N PRO A 208 -17.17 -0.48 4.34
CA PRO A 208 -16.41 -1.32 5.27
C PRO A 208 -16.57 -0.95 6.74
N GLY A 209 -17.20 0.16 7.05
CA GLY A 209 -17.08 0.84 8.34
C GLY A 209 -17.94 0.26 9.47
N PRO A 210 -17.78 0.83 10.68
CA PRO A 210 -18.53 0.44 11.85
C PRO A 210 -20.04 0.72 11.71
N ALA A 211 -20.44 1.72 10.92
CA ALA A 211 -21.83 2.00 10.64
C ALA A 211 -22.49 0.84 9.87
N ALA A 212 -21.81 0.31 8.85
CA ALA A 212 -22.25 -0.86 8.09
C ALA A 212 -22.35 -2.10 8.97
N ALA A 213 -21.34 -2.36 9.81
CA ALA A 213 -21.32 -3.47 10.75
C ALA A 213 -22.48 -3.37 11.77
N ALA A 214 -22.78 -2.18 12.27
CA ALA A 214 -23.89 -1.95 13.20
C ALA A 214 -25.27 -2.17 12.54
N ALA A 215 -25.37 -1.91 11.23
CA ALA A 215 -26.58 -2.13 10.44
C ALA A 215 -26.77 -3.58 9.98
N GLY A 216 -25.86 -4.49 10.35
CA GLY A 216 -25.91 -5.91 10.00
C GLY A 216 -25.34 -6.23 8.62
N GLY A 217 -24.69 -5.28 7.99
CA GLY A 217 -23.88 -5.49 6.79
C GLY A 217 -22.73 -6.45 7.09
N GLY A 218 -22.51 -7.43 6.25
CA GLY A 218 -21.37 -8.32 6.37
C GLY A 218 -20.11 -7.55 5.97
N GLY A 219 -19.21 -7.27 6.90
CA GLY A 219 -17.95 -6.58 6.64
C GLY A 219 -17.08 -7.19 5.55
N ALA A 220 -17.51 -8.27 4.91
CA ALA A 220 -16.91 -8.86 3.73
C ALA A 220 -17.44 -8.27 2.41
N ALA A 221 -18.59 -7.61 2.43
CA ALA A 221 -19.12 -6.93 1.23
C ALA A 221 -18.47 -5.58 1.01
N ALA A 222 -17.75 -5.11 1.99
CA ALA A 222 -17.26 -3.78 2.16
C ALA A 222 -15.74 -3.72 2.10
N GLY A 223 -15.15 -4.42 1.20
CA GLY A 223 -13.75 -4.26 0.83
C GLY A 223 -13.68 -3.77 -0.60
N PHE A 224 -12.47 -3.65 -1.08
CA PHE A 224 -12.19 -3.34 -2.47
C PHE A 224 -13.00 -4.20 -3.45
N ASN A 225 -13.68 -3.56 -4.36
CA ASN A 225 -14.45 -4.18 -5.45
C ASN A 225 -13.95 -3.65 -6.80
N ALA A 226 -13.33 -4.48 -7.59
CA ALA A 226 -12.78 -4.11 -8.90
C ALA A 226 -13.83 -3.66 -9.93
N ALA A 227 -15.12 -3.80 -9.64
CA ALA A 227 -16.20 -3.39 -10.52
C ALA A 227 -16.68 -1.99 -10.15
N ARG A 228 -16.22 -1.00 -10.89
CA ARG A 228 -16.62 0.40 -10.71
C ARG A 228 -18.05 0.64 -11.19
N ASP A 229 -18.85 1.29 -10.38
CA ASP A 229 -20.25 1.58 -10.68
C ASP A 229 -20.65 3.05 -10.47
N ASP A 230 -19.70 3.94 -10.15
CA ASP A 230 -19.95 5.38 -10.14
C ASP A 230 -20.22 5.91 -11.55
N LEU A 231 -21.12 6.89 -11.64
CA LEU A 231 -21.49 7.54 -12.91
C LEU A 231 -20.32 8.31 -13.56
N PHE A 232 -19.38 8.78 -12.74
CA PHE A 232 -18.31 9.68 -13.16
C PHE A 232 -16.92 9.16 -12.78
N ASP A 233 -16.54 7.99 -13.06
CA ASP A 233 -15.20 7.41 -12.82
C ASP A 233 -14.06 8.49 -12.79
N ARG A 234 -14.07 9.36 -11.79
CA ARG A 234 -13.13 10.49 -11.64
C ARG A 234 -13.02 10.93 -10.19
N VAL A 235 -11.79 11.18 -9.78
CA VAL A 235 -11.52 11.85 -8.51
C VAL A 235 -12.09 13.27 -8.51
N ARG A 236 -12.90 13.58 -7.52
CA ARG A 236 -13.56 14.88 -7.34
C ARG A 236 -13.71 15.22 -5.86
N LEU A 237 -14.03 16.48 -5.55
CA LEU A 237 -14.41 16.83 -4.19
C LEU A 237 -15.69 16.08 -3.81
N HIS A 238 -15.67 15.46 -2.63
CA HIS A 238 -16.83 14.74 -2.11
C HIS A 238 -17.88 15.73 -1.56
N ALA A 239 -19.14 15.52 -1.93
CA ALA A 239 -20.24 16.41 -1.52
C ALA A 239 -20.69 16.22 -0.05
N GLY A 240 -20.11 15.25 0.68
CA GLY A 240 -20.54 14.82 2.00
C GLY A 240 -21.40 13.56 1.94
N ALA A 241 -21.57 12.88 3.06
CA ALA A 241 -22.37 11.66 3.13
C ALA A 241 -23.86 11.93 2.83
N VAL A 242 -24.47 11.04 2.09
CA VAL A 242 -25.93 11.03 1.89
C VAL A 242 -26.55 10.23 3.03
N THR A 243 -27.22 10.93 3.96
CA THR A 243 -27.82 10.29 5.14
C THR A 243 -29.25 9.85 4.88
N ASN A 244 -29.76 8.94 5.71
CA ASN A 244 -31.17 8.57 5.72
C ASN A 244 -32.07 9.73 6.21
N ALA A 245 -33.37 9.52 6.25
CA ALA A 245 -34.29 10.49 6.84
C ALA A 245 -33.91 10.78 8.29
N ASN A 246 -34.03 12.03 8.72
CA ASN A 246 -33.82 12.41 10.11
C ASN A 246 -34.84 11.68 10.99
N ALA A 247 -34.38 10.80 11.86
CA ALA A 247 -35.23 10.02 12.76
C ALA A 247 -36.12 10.88 13.69
N ASN A 248 -35.77 12.15 13.89
CA ASN A 248 -36.49 13.10 14.73
C ASN A 248 -37.43 14.04 13.95
N ASP A 249 -37.39 13.99 12.62
CA ASP A 249 -38.21 14.84 11.76
C ASP A 249 -38.59 14.12 10.48
N ALA A 250 -39.71 13.42 10.50
CA ALA A 250 -40.22 12.65 9.36
C ALA A 250 -40.54 13.51 8.11
N SER A 251 -40.49 14.84 8.21
CA SER A 251 -40.66 15.76 7.06
C SER A 251 -39.34 15.99 6.29
N LYS A 252 -38.21 15.54 6.83
CA LYS A 252 -36.88 15.64 6.21
C LYS A 252 -36.46 14.29 5.65
N GLU A 253 -36.80 14.10 4.41
CA GLU A 253 -36.45 12.87 3.70
C GLU A 253 -34.98 12.93 3.24
N GLY A 254 -34.22 11.89 3.59
CA GLY A 254 -32.91 11.58 3.03
C GLY A 254 -32.98 10.41 2.04
N LEU A 255 -31.87 9.78 1.77
CA LEU A 255 -31.80 8.57 0.98
C LEU A 255 -32.25 7.38 1.86
N SER A 256 -33.42 6.80 1.57
CA SER A 256 -34.04 5.76 2.41
C SER A 256 -33.22 4.47 2.49
N THR A 257 -32.29 4.25 1.56
CA THR A 257 -31.37 3.10 1.53
C THR A 257 -30.09 3.34 2.34
N SER A 258 -29.75 4.60 2.61
CA SER A 258 -28.58 4.93 3.41
C SER A 258 -28.76 4.49 4.87
N ILE A 259 -27.70 3.89 5.42
CA ILE A 259 -27.64 3.56 6.87
C ILE A 259 -27.03 4.69 7.69
N LEU A 260 -26.46 5.71 7.04
CA LEU A 260 -25.82 6.84 7.71
C LEU A 260 -26.85 7.81 8.27
N THR A 261 -26.49 8.43 9.39
CA THR A 261 -27.28 9.40 10.11
C THR A 261 -26.62 10.79 10.05
N GLU A 262 -27.28 11.81 10.60
CA GLU A 262 -26.69 13.14 10.75
C GLU A 262 -25.38 13.14 11.55
N ALA A 263 -25.14 12.14 12.40
CA ALA A 263 -23.88 12.00 13.14
C ALA A 263 -22.69 11.63 12.25
N ASP A 264 -22.98 11.00 11.10
CA ASP A 264 -21.96 10.50 10.17
C ASP A 264 -21.62 11.54 9.09
N ARG A 265 -22.36 12.64 9.04
CA ARG A 265 -22.08 13.78 8.15
C ARG A 265 -20.82 14.50 8.57
N TRP A 266 -20.17 15.10 7.61
CA TRP A 266 -19.04 15.98 7.83
C TRP A 266 -19.13 17.22 6.94
N ASP A 267 -18.43 18.25 7.36
CA ASP A 267 -18.09 19.41 6.55
C ASP A 267 -16.58 19.42 6.29
N ASN A 268 -16.18 19.98 5.17
CA ASN A 268 -14.76 20.17 4.89
C ASN A 268 -14.18 21.33 5.73
N PRO A 269 -12.93 21.20 6.23
CA PRO A 269 -12.00 20.11 6.06
C PRO A 269 -12.28 18.89 6.95
N THR A 270 -11.96 17.70 6.46
CA THR A 270 -12.14 16.44 7.21
C THR A 270 -10.92 16.05 8.05
N ALA A 271 -9.74 16.51 7.67
CA ALA A 271 -8.53 16.27 8.44
C ALA A 271 -7.65 17.54 8.55
N LYS A 272 -6.93 17.63 9.67
CA LYS A 272 -5.79 18.54 9.83
C LYS A 272 -4.50 17.73 9.85
N ILE A 273 -3.55 18.12 9.04
CA ILE A 273 -2.23 17.49 8.95
C ILE A 273 -1.20 18.48 9.46
N LEU A 274 -0.45 18.08 10.48
CA LEU A 274 0.66 18.84 11.04
C LEU A 274 1.97 18.17 10.63
N VAL A 275 2.83 18.92 9.98
CA VAL A 275 4.19 18.50 9.61
C VAL A 275 5.19 19.32 10.39
N THR A 276 6.18 18.69 11.00
CA THR A 276 7.25 19.36 11.75
C THR A 276 8.61 18.83 11.28
N ARG A 277 9.53 19.71 10.92
CA ARG A 277 10.93 19.33 10.71
C ARG A 277 11.64 19.25 12.06
N THR A 278 12.14 18.07 12.43
CA THR A 278 12.78 17.82 13.72
C THR A 278 14.30 17.74 13.63
N ARG A 279 14.84 17.57 12.43
CA ARG A 279 16.29 17.59 12.15
C ARG A 279 16.56 18.03 10.72
#